data_428cbea7223ab765ddf7f440c9a02034
#
_entry.id   428cbea7223ab765ddf7f440c9a02034
#
_cell.length_a   1.000
_cell.length_b   1.000
_cell.length_c   1.000
_cell.angle_alpha   90.00
_cell.angle_beta   90.00
_cell.angle_gamma   90.00
#
_symmetry.space_group_name_H-M   'P 1'
#
loop_
_entity.id
_entity.type
_entity.pdbx_description
1 polymer ?
#
loop_
_entity_poly.entity_id
_entity_poly.type
_entity_poly.pdbx_seq_one_letter_code
_entity_poly.pdbx_strand_id
1 'polypeptide(L)'
;MSEILKEMSEVILREPSTVPSSEAGHVALFLANAAWNESVGLDHAREGYRNVWETIEADNQELWNEFKSNDINAMIDELVEFKKTHYPDDQRRILTCGTRNGNIRVEWLKAAAPGVDCKWEMRLYGLVRTGEREKAIRLLQETRGMSNKEAAKRVAGVAAELRLT
;
A
#
# COMPACT_ATOMS: atom_id res chain seq x y z
N MET A 1 -3.25 -13.80 6.47
CA MET A 1 -2.60 -12.51 6.12
C MET A 1 -3.57 -11.41 5.71
N SER A 2 -4.58 -11.68 4.92
CA SER A 2 -5.76 -10.81 4.82
C SER A 2 -6.41 -10.53 6.18
N GLU A 3 -6.34 -11.49 7.08
CA GLU A 3 -6.83 -11.37 8.45
C GLU A 3 -6.12 -10.28 9.26
N ILE A 4 -4.80 -10.14 9.11
CA ILE A 4 -4.03 -9.11 9.83
C ILE A 4 -4.46 -7.70 9.43
N LEU A 5 -4.60 -7.43 8.13
CA LEU A 5 -5.07 -6.12 7.68
C LEU A 5 -6.54 -5.88 8.02
N LYS A 6 -7.34 -6.92 8.07
CA LYS A 6 -8.70 -6.85 8.57
C LYS A 6 -8.70 -6.46 10.04
N GLU A 7 -7.92 -7.15 10.86
CA GLU A 7 -7.76 -6.87 12.29
C GLU A 7 -7.30 -5.41 12.53
N MET A 8 -6.27 -4.96 11.80
CA MET A 8 -5.84 -3.56 11.85
C MET A 8 -6.95 -2.58 11.46
N SER A 9 -7.74 -2.91 10.44
CA SER A 9 -8.86 -2.05 10.02
C SER A 9 -9.95 -1.99 11.07
N GLU A 10 -10.21 -3.09 11.77
CA GLU A 10 -11.20 -3.18 12.85
C GLU A 10 -10.81 -2.32 14.07
N VAL A 11 -9.50 -2.12 14.31
CA VAL A 11 -9.01 -1.20 15.36
C VAL A 11 -9.54 0.22 15.14
N ILE A 12 -9.53 0.70 13.89
CA ILE A 12 -10.01 2.04 13.55
C ILE A 12 -11.53 2.11 13.56
N LEU A 13 -12.17 1.13 12.93
CA LEU A 13 -13.64 1.14 12.77
C LEU A 13 -14.36 0.87 14.08
N ARG A 14 -13.70 0.25 15.06
CA ARG A 14 -14.29 -0.24 16.30
C ARG A 14 -15.51 -1.16 16.10
N GLU A 15 -15.68 -1.66 14.87
CA GLU A 15 -16.78 -2.53 14.45
C GLU A 15 -16.25 -3.69 13.61
N PRO A 16 -16.25 -4.93 14.12
CA PRO A 16 -15.59 -6.06 13.46
C PRO A 16 -16.26 -6.55 12.17
N SER A 17 -17.48 -6.15 11.87
CA SER A 17 -18.27 -6.77 10.79
C SER A 17 -18.30 -5.98 9.47
N THR A 18 -17.82 -4.76 9.41
CA THR A 18 -17.98 -3.87 8.25
C THR A 18 -16.88 -3.98 7.21
N VAL A 19 -15.71 -4.54 7.56
CA VAL A 19 -14.64 -4.82 6.61
C VAL A 19 -14.88 -6.19 5.98
N PRO A 20 -14.83 -6.33 4.67
CA PRO A 20 -14.44 -5.39 3.62
C PRO A 20 -15.62 -4.83 2.80
N SER A 21 -16.83 -4.86 3.30
CA SER A 21 -18.04 -4.66 2.49
C SER A 21 -18.57 -3.21 2.47
N SER A 22 -18.06 -2.34 3.34
CA SER A 22 -18.46 -0.93 3.41
C SER A 22 -17.39 0.00 2.82
N GLU A 23 -17.78 1.21 2.43
CA GLU A 23 -16.83 2.25 1.99
C GLU A 23 -15.87 2.63 3.13
N ALA A 24 -16.38 2.78 4.35
CA ALA A 24 -15.56 3.02 5.54
C ALA A 24 -14.55 1.88 5.76
N GLY A 25 -14.96 0.62 5.52
CA GLY A 25 -14.06 -0.54 5.55
C GLY A 25 -12.94 -0.46 4.50
N HIS A 26 -13.22 0.03 3.31
CA HIS A 26 -12.19 0.24 2.28
C HIS A 26 -11.18 1.32 2.70
N VAL A 27 -11.65 2.41 3.28
CA VAL A 27 -10.79 3.48 3.81
C VAL A 27 -9.93 2.94 4.95
N ALA A 28 -10.52 2.24 5.91
CA ALA A 28 -9.79 1.65 7.03
C ALA A 28 -8.73 0.63 6.58
N LEU A 29 -9.05 -0.21 5.58
CA LEU A 29 -8.10 -1.13 4.97
C LEU A 29 -6.94 -0.39 4.30
N PHE A 30 -7.22 0.75 3.69
CA PHE A 30 -6.21 1.58 3.07
C PHE A 30 -5.28 2.24 4.12
N LEU A 31 -5.85 2.72 5.24
CA LEU A 31 -5.08 3.23 6.40
C LEU A 31 -4.19 2.14 6.99
N ALA A 32 -4.73 0.93 7.17
CA ALA A 32 -3.98 -0.22 7.66
C ALA A 32 -2.79 -0.57 6.75
N ASN A 33 -2.98 -0.51 5.43
CA ASN A 33 -1.90 -0.70 4.46
C ASN A 33 -0.81 0.37 4.58
N ALA A 34 -1.19 1.64 4.70
CA ALA A 34 -0.25 2.73 4.86
C ALA A 34 0.56 2.59 6.15
N ALA A 35 -0.12 2.35 7.27
CA ALA A 35 0.50 2.15 8.59
C ALA A 35 1.43 0.93 8.61
N TRP A 36 1.01 -0.18 7.99
CA TRP A 36 1.87 -1.35 7.85
C TRP A 36 3.18 -1.01 7.14
N ASN A 37 3.07 -0.40 5.96
CA ASN A 37 4.24 -0.04 5.15
C ASN A 37 5.15 0.98 5.84
N GLU A 38 4.58 1.95 6.56
CA GLU A 38 5.36 2.88 7.37
C GLU A 38 6.11 2.17 8.49
N SER A 39 5.47 1.25 9.18
CA SER A 39 6.08 0.49 10.29
C SER A 39 7.29 -0.34 9.85
N VAL A 40 7.39 -0.70 8.58
CA VAL A 40 8.53 -1.42 7.98
C VAL A 40 9.48 -0.52 7.19
N GLY A 41 9.44 0.79 7.45
CA GLY A 41 10.41 1.77 6.96
C GLY A 41 10.14 2.29 5.56
N LEU A 42 8.89 2.37 5.12
CA LEU A 42 8.49 3.07 3.91
C LEU A 42 8.01 4.49 4.25
N ASP A 43 8.94 5.42 4.38
CA ASP A 43 8.69 6.82 4.79
C ASP A 43 7.69 7.59 3.92
N HIS A 44 7.38 7.08 2.71
CA HIS A 44 6.43 7.70 1.77
C HIS A 44 5.04 7.05 1.80
N ALA A 45 4.79 6.11 2.71
CA ALA A 45 3.47 5.49 2.82
C ALA A 45 2.38 6.54 3.09
N ARG A 46 2.67 7.53 3.94
CA ARG A 46 1.76 8.64 4.21
C ARG A 46 1.58 9.61 3.05
N GLU A 47 2.60 9.84 2.23
CA GLU A 47 2.50 10.74 1.07
C GLU A 47 1.64 10.13 -0.05
N GLY A 48 1.84 8.86 -0.36
CA GLY A 48 0.96 8.13 -1.27
C GLY A 48 -0.49 8.10 -0.78
N TYR A 49 -0.66 8.12 0.52
CA TYR A 49 -1.93 8.18 1.21
C TYR A 49 -2.66 9.51 1.00
N ARG A 50 -1.96 10.63 1.07
CA ARG A 50 -2.55 11.96 0.87
C ARG A 50 -3.22 12.08 -0.50
N ASN A 51 -2.59 11.57 -1.55
CA ASN A 51 -3.13 11.63 -2.91
C ASN A 51 -4.44 10.82 -3.06
N VAL A 52 -4.54 9.66 -2.39
CA VAL A 52 -5.79 8.89 -2.39
C VAL A 52 -6.86 9.57 -1.56
N TRP A 53 -6.46 10.23 -0.49
CA TRP A 53 -7.35 10.98 0.38
C TRP A 53 -7.99 12.18 -0.34
N GLU A 54 -7.21 12.90 -1.11
CA GLU A 54 -7.70 13.99 -1.97
C GLU A 54 -8.71 13.47 -3.00
N THR A 55 -8.52 12.24 -3.50
CA THR A 55 -9.47 11.60 -4.41
C THR A 55 -10.79 11.23 -3.69
N ILE A 56 -10.70 10.69 -2.48
CA ILE A 56 -11.89 10.36 -1.68
C ILE A 56 -12.66 11.64 -1.32
N GLU A 57 -11.96 12.73 -0.98
CA GLU A 57 -12.59 14.04 -0.72
C GLU A 57 -13.38 14.54 -1.93
N ALA A 58 -12.83 14.36 -3.14
CA ALA A 58 -13.50 14.79 -4.37
C ALA A 58 -14.71 13.92 -4.73
N ASP A 59 -14.63 12.62 -4.49
CA ASP A 59 -15.62 11.64 -4.98
C ASP A 59 -16.71 11.31 -3.94
N ASN A 60 -16.42 11.45 -2.64
CA ASN A 60 -17.37 11.09 -1.57
C ASN A 60 -17.28 12.02 -0.35
N GLN A 61 -17.99 13.15 -0.43
CA GLN A 61 -18.01 14.19 0.60
C GLN A 61 -18.57 13.71 1.95
N GLU A 62 -19.49 12.75 1.94
CA GLU A 62 -20.13 12.23 3.15
C GLU A 62 -19.15 11.37 3.94
N LEU A 63 -18.46 10.46 3.27
CA LEU A 63 -17.40 9.66 3.84
C LEU A 63 -16.21 10.54 4.30
N TRP A 64 -15.86 11.56 3.50
CA TRP A 64 -14.86 12.54 3.87
C TRP A 64 -15.18 13.25 5.19
N ASN A 65 -16.42 13.71 5.36
CA ASN A 65 -16.83 14.41 6.56
C ASN A 65 -16.78 13.51 7.81
N GLU A 66 -17.08 12.23 7.66
CA GLU A 66 -16.97 11.24 8.74
C GLU A 66 -15.52 11.07 9.19
N PHE A 67 -14.59 10.92 8.26
CA PHE A 67 -13.17 10.76 8.58
C PHE A 67 -12.45 12.07 8.89
N LYS A 68 -12.86 13.21 8.34
CA LYS A 68 -12.26 14.52 8.59
C LYS A 68 -12.40 14.97 10.05
N SER A 69 -13.43 14.52 10.76
CA SER A 69 -13.60 14.78 12.17
C SER A 69 -12.57 14.03 13.05
N ASN A 70 -11.93 13.01 12.50
CA ASN A 70 -10.90 12.24 13.17
C ASN A 70 -9.51 12.66 12.68
N ASP A 71 -8.53 12.72 13.57
CA ASP A 71 -7.14 12.95 13.20
C ASP A 71 -6.56 11.70 12.52
N ILE A 72 -6.48 11.73 11.19
CA ILE A 72 -5.98 10.62 10.38
C ILE A 72 -4.53 10.27 10.72
N ASN A 73 -3.72 11.26 11.06
CA ASN A 73 -2.35 10.99 11.47
C ASN A 73 -2.33 10.21 12.79
N ALA A 74 -3.18 10.58 13.74
CA ALA A 74 -3.33 9.83 14.98
C ALA A 74 -3.81 8.40 14.74
N MET A 75 -4.75 8.19 13.80
CA MET A 75 -5.22 6.85 13.41
C MET A 75 -4.09 6.02 12.77
N ILE A 76 -3.27 6.60 11.91
CA ILE A 76 -2.11 5.91 11.33
C ILE A 76 -1.10 5.59 12.43
N ASP A 77 -0.81 6.50 13.35
CA ASP A 77 0.10 6.28 14.46
C ASP A 77 -0.37 5.13 15.37
N GLU A 78 -1.67 5.08 15.68
CA GLU A 78 -2.28 3.98 16.43
C GLU A 78 -2.07 2.63 15.72
N LEU A 79 -2.29 2.58 14.42
CA LEU A 79 -2.09 1.37 13.63
C LEU A 79 -0.62 0.96 13.48
N VAL A 80 0.29 1.93 13.39
CA VAL A 80 1.74 1.68 13.40
C VAL A 80 2.16 1.03 14.71
N GLU A 81 1.68 1.55 15.85
CA GLU A 81 1.95 0.97 17.16
C GLU A 81 1.28 -0.40 17.34
N PHE A 82 0.06 -0.57 16.85
CA PHE A 82 -0.60 -1.88 16.83
C PHE A 82 0.25 -2.91 16.08
N LYS A 83 0.70 -2.59 14.86
CA LYS A 83 1.55 -3.49 14.06
C LYS A 83 2.87 -3.81 14.76
N LYS A 84 3.54 -2.82 15.33
CA LYS A 84 4.81 -3.03 16.05
C LYS A 84 4.64 -3.92 17.26
N THR A 85 3.51 -3.81 17.95
CA THR A 85 3.21 -4.58 19.15
C THR A 85 2.81 -6.02 18.84
N HIS A 86 1.94 -6.23 17.85
CA HIS A 86 1.35 -7.56 17.58
C HIS A 86 2.12 -8.34 16.51
N TYR A 87 2.83 -7.67 15.61
CA TYR A 87 3.54 -8.27 14.48
C TYR A 87 4.96 -7.72 14.32
N PRO A 88 5.80 -7.69 15.38
CA PRO A 88 7.12 -7.02 15.34
C PRO A 88 8.07 -7.64 14.30
N ASP A 89 8.01 -8.94 14.13
CA ASP A 89 8.95 -9.69 13.27
C ASP A 89 8.53 -9.73 11.80
N ASP A 90 7.30 -9.31 11.47
CA ASP A 90 6.83 -9.32 10.10
C ASP A 90 7.29 -8.05 9.37
N GLN A 91 8.37 -8.16 8.60
CA GLN A 91 8.99 -7.08 7.85
C GLN A 91 8.59 -7.06 6.37
N ARG A 92 7.57 -7.83 5.99
CA ARG A 92 7.07 -7.83 4.61
C ARG A 92 6.42 -6.50 4.28
N ARG A 93 6.62 -6.06 3.05
CA ARG A 93 6.02 -4.83 2.52
C ARG A 93 4.80 -5.17 1.69
N ILE A 94 3.74 -4.40 1.86
CA ILE A 94 2.54 -4.55 1.06
C ILE A 94 2.71 -3.73 -0.21
N LEU A 95 2.65 -4.40 -1.36
CA LEU A 95 2.67 -3.76 -2.66
C LEU A 95 1.30 -3.20 -3.01
N THR A 96 0.27 -4.00 -2.85
CA THR A 96 -1.11 -3.61 -3.06
C THR A 96 -2.03 -4.32 -2.07
N CYS A 97 -3.08 -3.65 -1.65
CA CYS A 97 -4.20 -4.30 -1.00
C CYS A 97 -5.52 -3.79 -1.59
N GLY A 98 -6.55 -4.57 -1.48
CA GLY A 98 -7.89 -4.24 -1.97
C GLY A 98 -8.86 -5.35 -1.68
N THR A 99 -10.10 -5.18 -2.14
CA THR A 99 -11.15 -6.18 -1.96
C THR A 99 -11.55 -6.77 -3.31
N ARG A 100 -11.81 -8.07 -3.31
CA ARG A 100 -12.39 -8.76 -4.47
C ARG A 100 -13.38 -9.82 -4.00
N ASN A 101 -14.63 -9.72 -4.45
CA ASN A 101 -15.71 -10.62 -4.05
C ASN A 101 -15.87 -10.71 -2.51
N GLY A 102 -15.81 -9.56 -1.82
CA GLY A 102 -15.91 -9.52 -0.35
C GLY A 102 -14.70 -10.05 0.42
N ASN A 103 -13.59 -10.37 -0.25
CA ASN A 103 -12.36 -10.84 0.38
C ASN A 103 -11.22 -9.85 0.20
N ILE A 104 -10.46 -9.63 1.26
CA ILE A 104 -9.24 -8.81 1.21
C ILE A 104 -8.16 -9.59 0.45
N ARG A 105 -7.56 -8.94 -0.53
CA ARG A 105 -6.42 -9.43 -1.31
C ARG A 105 -5.22 -8.57 -1.03
N VAL A 106 -4.10 -9.20 -0.73
CA VAL A 106 -2.85 -8.54 -0.42
C VAL A 106 -1.74 -9.12 -1.30
N GLU A 107 -1.04 -8.24 -1.99
CA GLU A 107 0.18 -8.59 -2.70
C GLU A 107 1.38 -8.06 -1.93
N TRP A 108 2.36 -8.93 -1.72
CA TRP A 108 3.53 -8.65 -0.92
C TRP A 108 4.77 -8.49 -1.79
N LEU A 109 5.59 -7.48 -1.46
CA LEU A 109 6.99 -7.51 -1.86
C LEU A 109 7.75 -8.45 -0.93
N LYS A 110 8.66 -9.23 -1.48
CA LYS A 110 9.64 -9.96 -0.66
C LYS A 110 10.38 -8.95 0.22
N ALA A 111 10.53 -9.29 1.50
CA ALA A 111 11.29 -8.46 2.41
C ALA A 111 12.68 -8.17 1.80
N ALA A 112 13.02 -6.88 1.68
CA ALA A 112 14.35 -6.50 1.33
C ALA A 112 15.29 -6.80 2.51
N ALA A 113 16.53 -7.13 2.21
CA ALA A 113 17.54 -7.24 3.25
C ALA A 113 17.61 -5.92 4.04
N PRO A 114 17.86 -5.96 5.37
CA PRO A 114 18.00 -4.75 6.17
C PRO A 114 19.01 -3.78 5.52
N GLY A 115 18.63 -2.50 5.41
CA GLY A 115 19.46 -1.46 4.81
C GLY A 115 19.37 -1.31 3.29
N VAL A 116 18.54 -2.10 2.61
CA VAL A 116 18.26 -1.90 1.18
C VAL A 116 17.14 -0.91 0.99
N ASP A 117 17.44 0.21 0.32
CA ASP A 117 16.42 1.17 -0.10
C ASP A 117 15.57 0.58 -1.24
N CYS A 118 14.32 0.26 -0.93
CA CYS A 118 13.35 -0.31 -1.88
C CYS A 118 12.36 0.72 -2.44
N LYS A 119 12.60 2.02 -2.21
CA LYS A 119 11.71 3.08 -2.73
C LYS A 119 11.52 2.97 -4.24
N TRP A 120 12.61 2.66 -4.96
CA TRP A 120 12.56 2.47 -6.40
C TRP A 120 11.76 1.22 -6.81
N GLU A 121 11.79 0.14 -6.03
CA GLU A 121 11.02 -1.08 -6.31
C GLU A 121 9.52 -0.81 -6.19
N MET A 122 9.08 -0.20 -5.10
CA MET A 122 7.67 0.17 -4.93
C MET A 122 7.18 1.06 -6.08
N ARG A 123 8.00 2.05 -6.46
CA ARG A 123 7.70 2.95 -7.57
C ARG A 123 7.66 2.19 -8.91
N LEU A 124 8.58 1.25 -9.12
CA LEU A 124 8.60 0.38 -10.30
C LEU A 124 7.31 -0.43 -10.42
N TYR A 125 6.93 -1.13 -9.35
CA TYR A 125 5.70 -1.93 -9.33
C TYR A 125 4.46 -1.05 -9.54
N GLY A 126 4.41 0.13 -8.94
CA GLY A 126 3.34 1.11 -9.17
C GLY A 126 3.20 1.51 -10.64
N LEU A 127 4.31 1.91 -11.27
CA LEU A 127 4.35 2.31 -12.68
C LEU A 127 3.96 1.15 -13.63
N VAL A 128 4.42 -0.07 -13.34
CA VAL A 128 4.05 -1.24 -14.15
C VAL A 128 2.55 -1.54 -14.03
N ARG A 129 2.01 -1.43 -12.83
CA ARG A 129 0.58 -1.68 -12.59
C ARG A 129 -0.32 -0.67 -13.29
N THR A 130 0.08 0.60 -13.33
CA THR A 130 -0.66 1.65 -14.05
C THR A 130 -0.42 1.66 -15.57
N GLY A 131 0.39 0.72 -16.09
CA GLY A 131 0.69 0.62 -17.52
C GLY A 131 1.75 1.61 -18.01
N GLU A 132 2.41 2.35 -17.10
CA GLU A 132 3.40 3.39 -17.42
C GLU A 132 4.80 2.79 -17.69
N ARG A 133 4.87 1.86 -18.66
CA ARG A 133 6.07 1.05 -18.95
C ARG A 133 7.30 1.88 -19.27
N GLU A 134 7.18 2.94 -20.02
CA GLU A 134 8.31 3.81 -20.39
C GLU A 134 8.91 4.54 -19.16
N LYS A 135 8.04 5.00 -18.26
CA LYS A 135 8.48 5.60 -17.00
C LYS A 135 9.15 4.57 -16.09
N ALA A 136 8.64 3.32 -16.07
CA ALA A 136 9.23 2.23 -15.32
C ALA A 136 10.64 1.86 -15.85
N ILE A 137 10.83 1.82 -17.18
CA ILE A 137 12.13 1.59 -17.80
C ILE A 137 13.09 2.73 -17.44
N ARG A 138 12.66 3.96 -17.57
CA ARG A 138 13.46 5.15 -17.25
C ARG A 138 13.88 5.17 -15.77
N LEU A 139 12.97 4.82 -14.86
CA LEU A 139 13.27 4.69 -13.44
C LEU A 139 14.42 3.71 -13.19
N LEU A 140 14.42 2.54 -13.84
CA LEU A 140 15.49 1.54 -13.69
C LEU A 140 16.81 2.01 -14.29
N GLN A 141 16.78 2.74 -15.39
CA GLN A 141 17.97 3.32 -15.98
C GLN A 141 18.62 4.36 -15.05
N GLU A 142 17.82 5.26 -14.50
CA GLU A 142 18.26 6.35 -13.62
C GLU A 142 18.74 5.84 -12.24
N THR A 143 18.01 4.91 -11.64
CA THR A 143 18.28 4.47 -10.25
C THR A 143 19.22 3.28 -10.16
N ARG A 144 19.32 2.46 -11.21
CA ARG A 144 20.09 1.21 -11.20
C ARG A 144 21.14 1.14 -12.30
N GLY A 145 21.26 2.16 -13.14
CA GLY A 145 22.21 2.19 -14.26
C GLY A 145 21.97 1.10 -15.30
N MET A 146 20.78 0.54 -15.38
CA MET A 146 20.45 -0.54 -16.31
C MET A 146 20.45 -0.03 -17.75
N SER A 147 20.90 -0.87 -18.68
CA SER A 147 20.66 -0.62 -20.10
C SER A 147 19.17 -0.68 -20.43
N ASN A 148 18.76 -0.04 -21.52
CA ASN A 148 17.35 -0.07 -21.96
C ASN A 148 16.79 -1.50 -22.11
N LYS A 149 17.61 -2.42 -22.63
CA LYS A 149 17.24 -3.82 -22.82
C LYS A 149 17.02 -4.55 -21.49
N GLU A 150 17.90 -4.34 -20.53
CA GLU A 150 17.80 -4.95 -19.19
C GLU A 150 16.60 -4.38 -18.42
N ALA A 151 16.42 -3.06 -18.45
CA ALA A 151 15.29 -2.39 -17.83
C ALA A 151 13.97 -2.86 -18.42
N ALA A 152 13.84 -2.95 -19.74
CA ALA A 152 12.66 -3.48 -20.42
C ALA A 152 12.36 -4.94 -20.04
N LYS A 153 13.40 -5.78 -19.93
CA LYS A 153 13.27 -7.18 -19.48
C LYS A 153 12.77 -7.24 -18.03
N ARG A 154 13.29 -6.38 -17.14
CA ARG A 154 12.87 -6.33 -15.74
C ARG A 154 11.42 -5.85 -15.61
N VAL A 155 11.03 -4.82 -16.36
CA VAL A 155 9.63 -4.32 -16.41
C VAL A 155 8.68 -5.41 -16.88
N ALA A 156 9.06 -6.18 -17.92
CA ALA A 156 8.25 -7.30 -18.38
C ALA A 156 8.15 -8.41 -17.31
N GLY A 157 9.23 -8.68 -16.58
CA GLY A 157 9.22 -9.62 -15.45
C GLY A 157 8.25 -9.19 -14.36
N VAL A 158 8.29 -7.91 -13.95
CA VAL A 158 7.37 -7.36 -12.94
C VAL A 158 5.91 -7.43 -13.43
N ALA A 159 5.65 -7.14 -14.72
CA ALA A 159 4.31 -7.27 -15.28
C ALA A 159 3.78 -8.72 -15.21
N ALA A 160 4.64 -9.69 -15.48
CA ALA A 160 4.31 -11.11 -15.34
C ALA A 160 4.07 -11.51 -13.88
N GLU A 161 4.90 -11.02 -12.94
CA GLU A 161 4.71 -11.22 -11.49
C GLU A 161 3.37 -10.69 -11.02
N LEU A 162 2.94 -9.52 -11.53
CA LEU A 162 1.64 -8.90 -11.23
C LEU A 162 0.46 -9.52 -11.99
N ARG A 163 0.71 -10.50 -12.87
CA ARG A 163 -0.31 -11.12 -13.74
C ARG A 163 -1.11 -10.10 -14.55
N LEU A 164 -0.40 -9.07 -15.03
CA LEU A 164 -0.93 -8.00 -15.88
C LEU A 164 -0.69 -8.28 -17.37
N THR A 165 -0.75 -9.53 -17.77
CA THR A 165 -0.68 -9.97 -19.16
C THR A 165 -2.04 -10.14 -19.78
#